data_3a9603e10a02f212c3ea16ddec3150b4
#
_entry.id   3a9603e10a02f212c3ea16ddec3150b4
#
_cell.length_a   1.000
_cell.length_b   1.000
_cell.length_c   1.000
_cell.angle_alpha   90.00
_cell.angle_beta   90.00
_cell.angle_gamma   90.00
#
_symmetry.space_group_name_H-M   'P 1'
#
loop_
_entity.id
_entity.type
_entity.pdbx_description
1 polymer ?
#
loop_
_entity_poly.entity_id
_entity_poly.type
_entity_poly.pdbx_seq_one_letter_code
_entity_poly.pdbx_strand_id
1 'polypeptide(L)'
;MVGYANALLAQKALSRLARNNVSGAIVEVGVWKGGMSCYMALSQQALGQRRHLWMFDTFEGMPPPGLEDGSRSSEAFREETIKGNGQWIKGALDVVRHTMEHTAGVPTGAVNYVEGKVEETLQNPTVRLPSKIALLRLDTDWYSSTKLELDVLWPRLQPGGWLYIDDYEAWEGARKAVDEWLYTHNWTLHARAAGALPVRHKIGLHLWKANPYDERRPFETSLVSMALGETVPQ
;
A
#
# COMPACT_ATOMS: atom_id res chain seq x y z
N MET A 1 2.84 -4.45 11.99
CA MET A 1 1.87 -5.50 12.42
C MET A 1 0.64 -5.41 11.54
N VAL A 2 0.16 -6.50 10.97
CA VAL A 2 -1.05 -6.49 10.13
C VAL A 2 -2.26 -6.23 11.02
N GLY A 3 -2.86 -5.04 10.90
CA GLY A 3 -4.10 -4.73 11.60
C GLY A 3 -5.29 -5.51 11.00
N TYR A 4 -6.26 -5.90 11.83
CA TYR A 4 -7.43 -6.66 11.39
C TYR A 4 -8.20 -5.95 10.26
N ALA A 5 -8.37 -4.63 10.36
CA ALA A 5 -9.04 -3.83 9.33
C ALA A 5 -8.31 -3.90 7.98
N ASN A 6 -6.98 -3.73 7.99
CA ASN A 6 -6.15 -3.78 6.77
C ASN A 6 -6.18 -5.17 6.13
N ALA A 7 -6.15 -6.24 6.95
CA ALA A 7 -6.29 -7.61 6.47
C ALA A 7 -7.65 -7.83 5.78
N LEU A 8 -8.73 -7.40 6.41
CA LEU A 8 -10.09 -7.53 5.85
C LEU A 8 -10.25 -6.75 4.54
N LEU A 9 -9.67 -5.56 4.45
CA LEU A 9 -9.71 -4.75 3.22
C LEU A 9 -8.91 -5.41 2.09
N ALA A 10 -7.71 -5.93 2.38
CA ALA A 10 -6.93 -6.68 1.40
C ALA A 10 -7.69 -7.92 0.90
N GLN A 11 -8.34 -8.66 1.79
CA GLN A 11 -9.17 -9.81 1.42
C GLN A 11 -10.36 -9.42 0.53
N LYS A 12 -11.07 -8.34 0.86
CA LYS A 12 -12.17 -7.81 0.04
C LYS A 12 -11.68 -7.40 -1.35
N ALA A 13 -10.53 -6.70 -1.42
CA ALA A 13 -9.91 -6.31 -2.67
C ALA A 13 -9.58 -7.53 -3.53
N LEU A 14 -8.86 -8.52 -2.98
CA LEU A 14 -8.48 -9.74 -3.70
C LEU A 14 -9.70 -10.54 -4.17
N SER A 15 -10.74 -10.66 -3.33
CA SER A 15 -11.99 -11.33 -3.69
C SER A 15 -12.70 -10.62 -4.86
N ARG A 16 -12.69 -9.29 -4.89
CA ARG A 16 -13.28 -8.52 -5.99
C ARG A 16 -12.45 -8.61 -7.26
N LEU A 17 -11.11 -8.55 -7.15
CA LEU A 17 -10.21 -8.75 -8.28
C LEU A 17 -10.38 -10.13 -8.92
N ALA A 18 -10.56 -11.17 -8.11
CA ALA A 18 -10.82 -12.53 -8.59
C ALA A 18 -12.17 -12.61 -9.31
N ARG A 19 -13.25 -12.11 -8.71
CA ARG A 19 -14.61 -12.11 -9.31
C ARG A 19 -14.69 -11.34 -10.62
N ASN A 20 -13.98 -10.23 -10.72
CA ASN A 20 -14.01 -9.35 -11.89
C ASN A 20 -12.92 -9.69 -12.93
N ASN A 21 -12.17 -10.76 -12.69
CA ASN A 21 -11.13 -11.25 -13.59
C ASN A 21 -10.05 -10.18 -13.93
N VAL A 22 -9.76 -9.28 -12.97
CA VAL A 22 -8.75 -8.25 -13.17
C VAL A 22 -7.37 -8.87 -13.17
N SER A 23 -6.65 -8.74 -14.28
CA SER A 23 -5.29 -9.28 -14.42
C SER A 23 -4.24 -8.34 -13.77
N GLY A 24 -3.06 -8.89 -13.46
CA GLY A 24 -1.92 -8.11 -12.96
C GLY A 24 -1.36 -8.63 -11.65
N ALA A 25 -0.23 -8.09 -11.27
CA ALA A 25 0.51 -8.41 -10.06
C ALA A 25 -0.11 -7.79 -8.80
N ILE A 26 0.25 -8.32 -7.66
CA ILE A 26 0.12 -7.65 -6.37
C ILE A 26 1.43 -6.93 -6.10
N VAL A 27 1.36 -5.64 -5.78
CA VAL A 27 2.52 -4.79 -5.46
C VAL A 27 2.36 -4.24 -4.07
N GLU A 28 3.38 -4.41 -3.25
CA GLU A 28 3.50 -3.75 -1.95
C GLU A 28 4.79 -2.94 -1.92
N VAL A 29 4.67 -1.67 -1.54
CA VAL A 29 5.78 -0.74 -1.34
C VAL A 29 5.80 -0.37 0.13
N GLY A 30 6.93 -0.64 0.81
CA GLY A 30 6.99 -0.67 2.26
C GLY A 30 6.49 -2.02 2.81
N VAL A 31 7.42 -2.95 2.97
CA VAL A 31 7.10 -4.37 3.24
C VAL A 31 7.36 -4.75 4.70
N TRP A 32 8.31 -4.05 5.34
CA TRP A 32 8.78 -4.38 6.69
C TRP A 32 9.15 -5.87 6.79
N LYS A 33 8.48 -6.63 7.66
CA LYS A 33 8.74 -8.08 7.88
C LYS A 33 7.88 -8.99 6.98
N GLY A 34 7.23 -8.45 5.95
CA GLY A 34 6.46 -9.23 4.99
C GLY A 34 5.07 -9.68 5.45
N GLY A 35 4.58 -9.20 6.59
CA GLY A 35 3.33 -9.69 7.17
C GLY A 35 2.10 -9.46 6.27
N MET A 36 1.95 -8.29 5.67
CA MET A 36 0.83 -8.00 4.78
C MET A 36 0.98 -8.72 3.44
N SER A 37 2.18 -8.76 2.86
CA SER A 37 2.45 -9.56 1.65
C SER A 37 2.13 -11.04 1.87
N CYS A 38 2.53 -11.61 3.01
CA CYS A 38 2.21 -12.99 3.39
C CYS A 38 0.67 -13.19 3.48
N TYR A 39 -0.03 -12.28 4.13
CA TYR A 39 -1.49 -12.34 4.21
C TYR A 39 -2.16 -12.24 2.83
N MET A 40 -1.71 -11.33 1.98
CA MET A 40 -2.21 -11.20 0.61
C MET A 40 -1.92 -12.46 -0.22
N ALA A 41 -0.75 -13.07 -0.06
CA ALA A 41 -0.39 -14.32 -0.73
C ALA A 41 -1.30 -15.48 -0.31
N LEU A 42 -1.52 -15.67 0.98
CA LEU A 42 -2.44 -16.70 1.50
C LEU A 42 -3.89 -16.45 1.07
N SER A 43 -4.33 -15.19 1.11
CA SER A 43 -5.68 -14.82 0.70
C SER A 43 -5.93 -15.10 -0.78
N GLN A 44 -5.00 -14.77 -1.67
CA GLN A 44 -5.16 -15.10 -3.10
C GLN A 44 -5.13 -16.60 -3.37
N GLN A 45 -4.30 -17.37 -2.63
CA GLN A 45 -4.27 -18.82 -2.76
C GLN A 45 -5.62 -19.44 -2.36
N ALA A 46 -6.22 -18.97 -1.25
CA ALA A 46 -7.55 -19.39 -0.83
C ALA A 46 -8.65 -19.10 -1.86
N LEU A 47 -8.43 -18.10 -2.72
CA LEU A 47 -9.31 -17.76 -3.85
C LEU A 47 -8.95 -18.50 -5.16
N GLY A 48 -8.02 -19.46 -5.12
CA GLY A 48 -7.54 -20.15 -6.30
C GLY A 48 -6.72 -19.28 -7.27
N GLN A 49 -6.23 -18.13 -6.81
CA GLN A 49 -5.44 -17.17 -7.59
C GLN A 49 -3.95 -17.33 -7.31
N ARG A 50 -3.12 -17.04 -8.30
CA ARG A 50 -1.65 -17.09 -8.19
C ARG A 50 -1.04 -15.91 -8.94
N ARG A 51 -1.23 -14.70 -8.41
CA ARG A 51 -0.64 -13.48 -8.97
C ARG A 51 0.82 -13.39 -8.54
N HIS A 52 1.65 -12.87 -9.43
CA HIS A 52 3.02 -12.54 -9.10
C HIS A 52 3.06 -11.41 -8.06
N LEU A 53 3.97 -11.49 -7.10
CA LEU A 53 4.15 -10.47 -6.06
C LEU A 53 5.38 -9.62 -6.37
N TRP A 54 5.27 -8.33 -6.10
CA TRP A 54 6.39 -7.39 -6.15
C TRP A 54 6.45 -6.67 -4.82
N MET A 55 7.61 -6.73 -4.21
CA MET A 55 7.88 -6.23 -2.87
C MET A 55 9.05 -5.25 -2.94
N PHE A 56 8.74 -3.96 -2.71
CA PHE A 56 9.71 -2.88 -2.71
C PHE A 56 9.95 -2.44 -1.29
N ASP A 57 11.19 -2.45 -0.84
CA ASP A 57 11.59 -2.00 0.50
C ASP A 57 13.10 -1.73 0.51
N THR A 58 13.58 -0.93 1.44
CA THR A 58 15.01 -0.81 1.69
C THR A 58 15.58 -2.09 2.30
N PHE A 59 14.73 -2.84 3.03
CA PHE A 59 15.09 -3.96 3.90
C PHE A 59 16.14 -3.62 4.98
N GLU A 60 16.45 -2.36 5.09
CA GLU A 60 17.42 -1.81 6.07
C GLU A 60 16.74 -0.92 7.13
N GLY A 61 15.45 -0.67 6.97
CA GLY A 61 14.67 0.21 7.82
C GLY A 61 14.25 1.49 7.13
N MET A 62 13.53 2.33 7.86
CA MET A 62 12.93 3.53 7.33
C MET A 62 13.97 4.62 7.04
N PRO A 63 13.97 5.25 5.87
CA PRO A 63 14.79 6.43 5.60
C PRO A 63 14.29 7.65 6.39
N PRO A 64 15.13 8.67 6.63
CA PRO A 64 14.69 9.88 7.31
C PRO A 64 13.63 10.63 6.48
N PRO A 65 12.65 11.28 7.15
CA PRO A 65 11.66 12.12 6.49
C PRO A 65 12.29 13.34 5.83
N GLY A 66 11.64 13.85 4.79
CA GLY A 66 11.99 15.09 4.12
C GLY A 66 11.33 16.33 4.76
N LEU A 67 11.56 17.49 4.14
CA LEU A 67 10.99 18.76 4.64
C LEU A 67 9.45 18.78 4.58
N GLU A 68 8.86 18.10 3.59
CA GLU A 68 7.43 18.05 3.36
C GLU A 68 6.67 17.18 4.37
N ASP A 69 7.41 16.38 5.15
CA ASP A 69 6.83 15.46 6.14
C ASP A 69 6.58 16.13 7.50
N GLY A 70 7.09 17.35 7.68
CA GLY A 70 6.87 18.16 8.87
C GLY A 70 7.69 17.74 10.11
N SER A 71 7.57 18.53 11.17
CA SER A 71 8.35 18.35 12.40
C SER A 71 7.95 17.10 13.19
N ARG A 72 6.65 16.75 13.17
CA ARG A 72 6.14 15.56 13.85
C ARG A 72 6.78 14.27 13.33
N SER A 73 6.93 14.16 12.01
CA SER A 73 7.57 13.01 11.36
C SER A 73 9.06 12.94 11.72
N SER A 74 9.74 14.09 11.72
CA SER A 74 11.15 14.19 12.10
C SER A 74 11.39 13.82 13.57
N GLU A 75 10.51 14.23 14.46
CA GLU A 75 10.57 13.88 15.87
C GLU A 75 10.32 12.39 16.11
N ALA A 76 9.26 11.84 15.51
CA ALA A 76 8.93 10.42 15.57
C ALA A 76 10.07 9.55 15.02
N PHE A 77 10.63 9.93 13.87
CA PHE A 77 11.77 9.21 13.27
C PHE A 77 12.97 9.18 14.22
N ARG A 78 13.32 10.33 14.81
CA ARG A 78 14.44 10.42 15.76
C ARG A 78 14.22 9.53 16.98
N GLU A 79 13.04 9.62 17.60
CA GLU A 79 12.71 8.83 18.79
C GLU A 79 12.71 7.32 18.52
N GLU A 80 12.04 6.90 17.46
CA GLU A 80 11.92 5.48 17.11
C GLU A 80 13.25 4.89 16.63
N THR A 81 14.10 5.69 15.96
CA THR A 81 15.45 5.27 15.56
C THR A 81 16.34 5.06 16.81
N ILE A 82 16.23 5.92 17.81
CA ILE A 82 16.96 5.75 19.07
C ILE A 82 16.50 4.46 19.78
N LYS A 83 15.18 4.24 19.91
CA LYS A 83 14.62 3.02 20.51
C LYS A 83 15.02 1.76 19.76
N GLY A 84 15.15 1.84 18.43
CA GLY A 84 15.53 0.74 17.54
C GLY A 84 17.05 0.58 17.32
N ASN A 85 17.90 1.12 18.21
CA ASN A 85 19.38 1.05 18.07
C ASN A 85 19.91 1.53 16.71
N GLY A 86 19.43 2.66 16.24
CA GLY A 86 19.84 3.26 14.97
C GLY A 86 18.95 2.88 13.77
N GLN A 87 17.93 2.08 13.97
CA GLN A 87 17.03 1.65 12.88
C GLN A 87 15.56 1.66 13.33
N TRP A 88 14.72 2.26 12.52
CA TRP A 88 13.26 2.22 12.70
C TRP A 88 12.63 1.31 11.64
N ILE A 89 11.72 0.43 12.02
CA ILE A 89 10.92 -0.47 11.14
C ILE A 89 11.80 -1.31 10.20
N LYS A 90 12.89 -1.90 10.70
CA LYS A 90 13.72 -2.80 9.90
C LYS A 90 13.06 -4.16 9.72
N GLY A 91 12.99 -4.61 8.47
CA GLY A 91 12.64 -5.98 8.09
C GLY A 91 13.66 -6.51 7.09
N ALA A 92 14.69 -7.21 7.55
CA ALA A 92 15.76 -7.71 6.69
C ALA A 92 15.22 -8.66 5.60
N LEU A 93 15.80 -8.59 4.42
CA LEU A 93 15.30 -9.32 3.23
C LEU A 93 15.23 -10.84 3.44
N ASP A 94 16.15 -11.42 4.18
CA ASP A 94 16.15 -12.84 4.51
C ASP A 94 14.94 -13.24 5.36
N VAL A 95 14.56 -12.39 6.32
CA VAL A 95 13.33 -12.57 7.14
C VAL A 95 12.09 -12.53 6.26
N VAL A 96 12.03 -11.57 5.34
CA VAL A 96 10.90 -11.43 4.42
C VAL A 96 10.83 -12.63 3.48
N ARG A 97 11.94 -13.07 2.90
CA ARG A 97 12.02 -14.28 2.07
C ARG A 97 11.54 -15.51 2.84
N HIS A 98 12.05 -15.68 4.05
CA HIS A 98 11.62 -16.79 4.92
C HIS A 98 10.10 -16.76 5.16
N THR A 99 9.54 -15.58 5.45
CA THR A 99 8.09 -15.41 5.64
C THR A 99 7.31 -15.81 4.40
N MET A 100 7.74 -15.39 3.21
CA MET A 100 7.04 -15.71 1.96
C MET A 100 7.16 -17.18 1.57
N GLU A 101 8.33 -17.77 1.70
CA GLU A 101 8.60 -19.15 1.29
C GLU A 101 8.02 -20.18 2.28
N HIS A 102 8.25 -19.97 3.57
CA HIS A 102 7.90 -20.97 4.59
C HIS A 102 6.54 -20.75 5.25
N THR A 103 6.09 -19.49 5.41
CA THR A 103 4.78 -19.22 6.01
C THR A 103 3.70 -19.14 4.94
N ALA A 104 3.93 -18.41 3.86
CA ALA A 104 2.96 -18.27 2.78
C ALA A 104 3.05 -19.37 1.71
N GLY A 105 4.09 -20.19 1.72
CA GLY A 105 4.30 -21.24 0.72
C GLY A 105 4.40 -20.72 -0.72
N VAL A 106 4.94 -19.51 -0.90
CA VAL A 106 5.08 -18.87 -2.22
C VAL A 106 6.37 -19.35 -2.87
N PRO A 107 6.34 -19.90 -4.09
CA PRO A 107 7.55 -20.30 -4.80
C PRO A 107 8.49 -19.10 -5.01
N THR A 108 9.78 -19.29 -4.85
CA THR A 108 10.84 -18.26 -5.01
C THR A 108 10.69 -17.46 -6.31
N GLY A 109 10.35 -18.10 -7.43
CA GLY A 109 10.16 -17.43 -8.73
C GLY A 109 8.85 -16.61 -8.86
N ALA A 110 7.95 -16.66 -7.86
CA ALA A 110 6.68 -15.92 -7.89
C ALA A 110 6.74 -14.58 -7.17
N VAL A 111 7.91 -14.21 -6.63
CA VAL A 111 8.14 -12.94 -5.92
C VAL A 111 9.33 -12.23 -6.52
N ASN A 112 9.18 -10.93 -6.80
CA ASN A 112 10.29 -10.02 -7.08
C ASN A 112 10.51 -9.14 -5.84
N TYR A 113 11.68 -9.25 -5.26
CA TYR A 113 12.15 -8.35 -4.20
C TYR A 113 12.97 -7.24 -4.85
N VAL A 114 12.57 -6.00 -4.66
CA VAL A 114 13.26 -4.81 -5.17
C VAL A 114 13.83 -4.06 -3.98
N GLU A 115 15.12 -4.26 -3.74
CA GLU A 115 15.85 -3.71 -2.61
C GLU A 115 16.35 -2.30 -2.92
N GLY A 116 16.10 -1.37 -2.01
CA GLY A 116 16.56 0.01 -2.05
C GLY A 116 15.45 1.02 -1.82
N LYS A 117 15.82 2.29 -1.71
CA LYS A 117 14.87 3.39 -1.62
C LYS A 117 14.05 3.48 -2.90
N VAL A 118 12.75 3.71 -2.76
CA VAL A 118 11.85 3.81 -3.93
C VAL A 118 12.21 4.97 -4.84
N GLU A 119 12.73 6.05 -4.28
CA GLU A 119 13.23 7.20 -5.04
C GLU A 119 14.37 6.85 -6.00
N GLU A 120 15.12 5.81 -5.68
CA GLU A 120 16.20 5.29 -6.51
C GLU A 120 15.70 4.17 -7.43
N THR A 121 14.99 3.20 -6.86
CA THR A 121 14.59 1.98 -7.59
C THR A 121 13.51 2.24 -8.64
N LEU A 122 12.53 3.10 -8.38
CA LEU A 122 11.48 3.42 -9.35
C LEU A 122 11.94 4.31 -10.50
N GLN A 123 13.04 5.03 -10.33
CA GLN A 123 13.63 5.89 -11.36
C GLN A 123 14.77 5.21 -12.12
N ASN A 124 15.24 4.06 -11.66
CA ASN A 124 16.34 3.34 -12.30
C ASN A 124 15.83 2.51 -13.50
N PRO A 125 16.24 2.83 -14.75
CA PRO A 125 15.77 2.13 -15.93
C PRO A 125 16.20 0.65 -16.00
N THR A 126 17.17 0.23 -15.20
CA THR A 126 17.62 -1.16 -15.13
C THR A 126 16.77 -2.00 -14.18
N VAL A 127 16.01 -1.35 -13.29
CA VAL A 127 15.08 -2.04 -12.39
C VAL A 127 13.82 -2.42 -13.15
N ARG A 128 13.56 -3.71 -13.18
CA ARG A 128 12.34 -4.22 -13.80
C ARG A 128 11.13 -3.88 -12.93
N LEU A 129 10.08 -3.34 -13.52
CA LEU A 129 8.82 -3.04 -12.86
C LEU A 129 7.67 -3.90 -13.40
N PRO A 130 6.62 -4.18 -12.62
CA PRO A 130 5.45 -4.91 -13.11
C PRO A 130 4.76 -4.14 -14.23
N SER A 131 4.48 -4.80 -15.34
CA SER A 131 3.79 -4.18 -16.49
C SER A 131 2.30 -3.92 -16.21
N LYS A 132 1.68 -4.76 -15.40
CA LYS A 132 0.27 -4.68 -15.00
C LYS A 132 0.14 -4.93 -13.50
N ILE A 133 -0.59 -4.07 -12.82
CA ILE A 133 -0.84 -4.16 -11.38
C ILE A 133 -2.35 -4.34 -11.17
N ALA A 134 -2.74 -5.33 -10.38
CA ALA A 134 -4.12 -5.53 -9.96
C ALA A 134 -4.39 -4.93 -8.58
N LEU A 135 -3.43 -5.08 -7.66
CA LEU A 135 -3.47 -4.48 -6.33
C LEU A 135 -2.15 -3.76 -6.06
N LEU A 136 -2.24 -2.50 -5.68
CA LEU A 136 -1.12 -1.64 -5.30
C LEU A 136 -1.33 -1.17 -3.86
N ARG A 137 -0.41 -1.54 -2.96
CA ARG A 137 -0.37 -1.04 -1.59
C ARG A 137 0.86 -0.17 -1.39
N LEU A 138 0.65 1.04 -0.89
CA LEU A 138 1.68 2.01 -0.55
C LEU A 138 1.71 2.17 0.97
N ASP A 139 2.88 1.97 1.59
CA ASP A 139 3.10 1.97 3.05
C ASP A 139 4.52 2.44 3.37
N THR A 140 4.89 3.60 2.81
CA THR A 140 6.25 4.17 2.92
C THR A 140 6.30 5.46 3.74
N ASP A 141 5.17 5.89 4.29
CA ASP A 141 4.98 6.96 5.27
C ASP A 141 5.28 8.39 4.75
N TRP A 142 6.25 8.61 3.84
CA TRP A 142 6.77 9.93 3.51
C TRP A 142 6.23 10.52 2.21
N TYR A 143 6.29 11.85 2.10
CA TYR A 143 5.83 12.60 0.94
C TYR A 143 6.55 12.19 -0.35
N SER A 144 7.88 12.14 -0.33
CA SER A 144 8.69 11.89 -1.53
C SER A 144 8.41 10.51 -2.13
N SER A 145 8.39 9.48 -1.28
CA SER A 145 8.11 8.11 -1.69
C SER A 145 6.68 7.97 -2.21
N THR A 146 5.68 8.41 -1.42
CA THR A 146 4.26 8.32 -1.81
C THR A 146 3.98 9.02 -3.13
N LYS A 147 4.53 10.22 -3.34
CA LYS A 147 4.37 10.98 -4.59
C LYS A 147 4.93 10.22 -5.78
N LEU A 148 6.17 9.77 -5.69
CA LEU A 148 6.82 9.05 -6.78
C LEU A 148 6.13 7.71 -7.09
N GLU A 149 5.71 6.98 -6.08
CA GLU A 149 4.97 5.73 -6.23
C GLU A 149 3.66 5.93 -6.99
N LEU A 150 2.91 6.97 -6.68
CA LEU A 150 1.70 7.32 -7.40
C LEU A 150 2.01 7.68 -8.86
N ASP A 151 3.04 8.49 -9.12
CA ASP A 151 3.41 8.90 -10.47
C ASP A 151 3.86 7.72 -11.34
N VAL A 152 4.62 6.77 -10.77
CA VAL A 152 5.22 5.66 -11.52
C VAL A 152 4.34 4.41 -11.57
N LEU A 153 3.68 4.04 -10.46
CA LEU A 153 2.98 2.76 -10.35
C LEU A 153 1.49 2.86 -10.67
N TRP A 154 0.84 3.99 -10.39
CA TRP A 154 -0.58 4.17 -10.76
C TRP A 154 -0.88 3.97 -12.25
N PRO A 155 -0.08 4.48 -13.21
CA PRO A 155 -0.34 4.22 -14.63
C PRO A 155 -0.42 2.73 -14.98
N ARG A 156 0.27 1.87 -14.22
CA ARG A 156 0.33 0.41 -14.39
C ARG A 156 -0.85 -0.32 -13.74
N LEU A 157 -1.57 0.36 -12.85
CA LEU A 157 -2.75 -0.20 -12.20
C LEU A 157 -3.85 -0.42 -13.24
N GLN A 158 -4.37 -1.65 -13.30
CA GLN A 158 -5.37 -2.02 -14.29
C GLN A 158 -6.73 -1.39 -13.98
N PRO A 159 -7.57 -1.12 -14.99
CA PRO A 159 -8.98 -0.83 -14.77
C PRO A 159 -9.62 -1.92 -13.90
N GLY A 160 -10.35 -1.52 -12.87
CA GLY A 160 -10.87 -2.44 -11.85
C GLY A 160 -9.84 -2.85 -10.79
N GLY A 161 -8.60 -2.37 -10.90
CA GLY A 161 -7.55 -2.58 -9.90
C GLY A 161 -7.78 -1.76 -8.64
N TRP A 162 -7.07 -2.13 -7.59
CA TRP A 162 -7.22 -1.55 -6.26
C TRP A 162 -5.93 -0.85 -5.82
N LEU A 163 -6.02 0.42 -5.45
CA LEU A 163 -4.97 1.17 -4.76
C LEU A 163 -5.33 1.28 -3.28
N TYR A 164 -4.39 0.97 -2.41
CA TYR A 164 -4.46 1.17 -0.98
C TYR A 164 -3.26 1.96 -0.49
N ILE A 165 -3.49 3.08 0.19
CA ILE A 165 -2.48 3.94 0.80
C ILE A 165 -2.68 3.86 2.31
N ASP A 166 -1.72 3.26 3.04
CA ASP A 166 -1.85 2.97 4.48
C ASP A 166 -1.78 4.25 5.32
N ASP A 167 -0.96 5.20 4.91
CA ASP A 167 -0.50 6.32 5.73
C ASP A 167 -1.22 7.64 5.50
N TYR A 168 -2.26 7.66 4.66
CA TYR A 168 -2.98 8.89 4.32
C TYR A 168 -3.47 9.67 5.55
N GLU A 169 -3.98 8.99 6.57
CA GLU A 169 -4.43 9.61 7.82
C GLU A 169 -3.35 9.64 8.92
N ALA A 170 -2.24 8.93 8.71
CA ALA A 170 -1.19 8.79 9.70
C ALA A 170 -0.13 9.91 9.62
N TRP A 171 0.26 10.28 8.39
CA TRP A 171 1.37 11.19 8.14
C TRP A 171 0.99 12.35 7.20
N GLU A 172 1.39 13.56 7.61
CA GLU A 172 1.08 14.79 6.85
C GLU A 172 1.71 14.78 5.46
N GLY A 173 2.93 14.24 5.32
CA GLY A 173 3.63 14.13 4.05
C GLY A 173 2.93 13.19 3.07
N ALA A 174 2.55 11.98 3.51
CA ALA A 174 1.80 11.04 2.70
C ALA A 174 0.45 11.64 2.25
N ARG A 175 -0.29 12.27 3.18
CA ARG A 175 -1.54 12.98 2.86
C ARG A 175 -1.32 14.05 1.80
N LYS A 176 -0.33 14.92 2.01
CA LYS A 176 0.00 15.99 1.08
C LYS A 176 0.29 15.47 -0.32
N ALA A 177 1.11 14.43 -0.43
CA ALA A 177 1.44 13.79 -1.71
C ALA A 177 0.19 13.30 -2.45
N VAL A 178 -0.72 12.64 -1.73
CA VAL A 178 -1.97 12.13 -2.29
C VAL A 178 -2.91 13.24 -2.70
N ASP A 179 -3.10 14.26 -1.85
CA ASP A 179 -4.00 15.38 -2.13
C ASP A 179 -3.53 16.17 -3.36
N GLU A 180 -2.24 16.45 -3.48
CA GLU A 180 -1.66 17.07 -4.66
C GLU A 180 -1.83 16.23 -5.93
N TRP A 181 -1.60 14.91 -5.80
CA TRP A 181 -1.75 13.99 -6.92
C TRP A 181 -3.22 13.91 -7.38
N LEU A 182 -4.18 13.85 -6.46
CA LEU A 182 -5.61 13.91 -6.79
C LEU A 182 -5.99 15.22 -7.47
N TYR A 183 -5.48 16.34 -6.95
CA TYR A 183 -5.73 17.66 -7.54
C TYR A 183 -5.21 17.75 -8.98
N THR A 184 -3.99 17.29 -9.25
CA THR A 184 -3.41 17.31 -10.60
C THR A 184 -4.18 16.45 -11.62
N HIS A 185 -4.90 15.43 -11.13
CA HIS A 185 -5.74 14.56 -11.94
C HIS A 185 -7.21 15.01 -12.00
N ASN A 186 -7.55 16.18 -11.47
CA ASN A 186 -8.92 16.70 -11.35
C ASN A 186 -9.88 15.73 -10.62
N TRP A 187 -9.37 15.01 -9.63
CA TRP A 187 -10.16 14.11 -8.81
C TRP A 187 -10.45 14.74 -7.45
N THR A 188 -11.72 14.71 -7.06
CA THR A 188 -12.13 15.16 -5.74
C THR A 188 -12.42 13.94 -4.87
N LEU A 189 -11.76 13.86 -3.72
CA LEU A 189 -12.17 12.91 -2.70
C LEU A 189 -13.52 13.39 -2.14
N HIS A 190 -14.58 12.69 -2.43
CA HIS A 190 -15.80 12.80 -1.66
C HIS A 190 -15.59 12.07 -0.32
N ALA A 191 -14.76 12.66 0.54
CA ALA A 191 -14.67 12.24 1.91
C ALA A 191 -16.04 12.45 2.55
N ARG A 192 -16.80 11.39 2.78
CA ARG A 192 -17.78 11.45 3.85
C ARG A 192 -16.97 11.69 5.11
N ALA A 193 -17.08 12.91 5.64
CA ALA A 193 -16.61 13.23 6.95
C ALA A 193 -17.28 12.28 7.94
N ALA A 194 -16.67 11.17 8.23
CA ALA A 194 -16.94 10.43 9.45
C ALA A 194 -16.53 11.37 10.57
N GLY A 195 -17.49 11.73 11.40
CA GLY A 195 -17.26 12.65 12.51
C GLY A 195 -16.02 12.26 13.28
N ALA A 196 -15.30 13.26 13.73
CA ALA A 196 -14.06 13.16 14.48
C ALA A 196 -14.15 12.06 15.56
N LEU A 197 -13.54 10.93 15.32
CA LEU A 197 -13.34 9.91 16.34
C LEU A 197 -11.94 10.11 16.92
N PRO A 198 -11.82 10.27 18.24
CA PRO A 198 -10.54 10.39 18.90
C PRO A 198 -9.95 9.00 19.11
N VAL A 199 -9.55 8.29 18.08
CA VAL A 199 -8.91 6.98 18.24
C VAL A 199 -7.79 6.80 17.22
N ARG A 200 -6.61 6.51 17.75
CA ARG A 200 -5.35 6.12 17.15
C ARG A 200 -5.44 4.87 16.24
N HIS A 201 -6.19 4.92 15.17
CA HIS A 201 -6.16 3.86 14.16
C HIS A 201 -5.75 4.47 12.83
N LYS A 202 -4.69 3.92 12.24
CA LYS A 202 -4.29 4.19 10.87
C LYS A 202 -5.48 3.83 9.97
N ILE A 203 -6.08 4.84 9.36
CA ILE A 203 -7.12 4.64 8.35
C ILE A 203 -6.46 4.90 7.02
N GLY A 204 -6.33 3.87 6.20
CA GLY A 204 -5.78 3.98 4.87
C GLY A 204 -6.83 4.49 3.87
N LEU A 205 -6.38 5.19 2.84
CA LEU A 205 -7.18 5.61 1.72
C LEU A 205 -7.27 4.48 0.68
N HIS A 206 -8.49 4.15 0.27
CA HIS A 206 -8.74 3.15 -0.77
C HIS A 206 -9.29 3.82 -2.02
N LEU A 207 -8.62 3.61 -3.14
CA LEU A 207 -9.05 4.08 -4.44
C LEU A 207 -9.28 2.90 -5.37
N TRP A 208 -10.34 3.00 -6.12
CA TRP A 208 -10.71 2.03 -7.13
C TRP A 208 -10.53 2.63 -8.51
N LYS A 209 -9.70 2.04 -9.36
CA LYS A 209 -9.53 2.51 -10.73
C LYS A 209 -10.75 2.11 -11.56
N ALA A 210 -11.58 3.09 -11.93
CA ALA A 210 -12.76 2.86 -12.75
C ALA A 210 -12.38 2.18 -14.09
N ASN A 211 -13.27 1.32 -14.58
CA ASN A 211 -13.18 0.83 -15.93
C ASN A 211 -13.66 1.96 -16.87
N PRO A 212 -12.85 2.47 -17.81
CA PRO A 212 -13.24 3.54 -18.70
C PRO A 212 -14.43 3.19 -19.61
N TYR A 213 -14.82 1.93 -19.68
CA TYR A 213 -15.99 1.45 -20.43
C TYR A 213 -17.24 1.27 -19.58
N ASP A 214 -17.19 1.55 -18.24
CA ASP A 214 -18.35 1.49 -17.37
C ASP A 214 -18.83 2.90 -17.05
N GLU A 215 -19.70 3.44 -17.90
CA GLU A 215 -20.25 4.80 -17.77
C GLU A 215 -21.12 5.00 -16.50
N ARG A 216 -21.44 3.95 -15.75
CA ARG A 216 -22.37 3.98 -14.62
C ARG A 216 -21.75 4.28 -13.28
N ARG A 217 -20.42 4.29 -13.15
CA ARG A 217 -19.73 4.57 -11.88
C ARG A 217 -18.40 5.30 -12.07
N PRO A 218 -18.40 6.63 -12.05
CA PRO A 218 -17.16 7.36 -11.82
C PRO A 218 -16.72 7.12 -10.37
N PHE A 219 -15.55 6.52 -10.17
CA PHE A 219 -14.83 6.39 -8.91
C PHE A 219 -15.67 6.25 -7.61
N GLU A 220 -15.80 5.04 -7.09
CA GLU A 220 -16.14 4.86 -5.68
C GLU A 220 -14.88 5.03 -4.83
N THR A 221 -14.71 6.22 -4.26
CA THR A 221 -13.80 6.44 -3.15
C THR A 221 -14.54 6.04 -1.88
N SER A 222 -14.12 4.98 -1.23
CA SER A 222 -14.61 4.66 0.10
C SER A 222 -13.50 4.89 1.12
N LEU A 223 -13.59 5.98 1.87
CA LEU A 223 -12.98 6.07 3.19
C LEU A 223 -13.73 5.08 4.08
N VAL A 224 -13.16 3.92 4.32
CA VAL A 224 -13.76 2.96 5.25
C VAL A 224 -13.29 3.32 6.65
N SER A 225 -14.04 4.20 7.30
CA SER A 225 -14.05 4.28 8.75
C SER A 225 -14.80 3.05 9.27
N MET A 226 -14.08 2.02 9.67
CA MET A 226 -14.67 0.95 10.46
C MET A 226 -14.63 1.36 11.93
N ALA A 227 -15.66 2.09 12.38
CA ALA A 227 -16.06 2.01 13.77
C ALA A 227 -16.53 0.58 14.04
N LEU A 228 -15.90 -0.10 14.99
CA LEU A 228 -16.37 -1.39 15.49
C LEU A 228 -17.81 -1.20 16.00
N GLY A 229 -18.81 -1.71 15.26
CA GLY A 229 -20.18 -1.77 15.74
C GLY A 229 -21.29 -1.42 14.76
N GLU A 230 -21.07 -0.96 13.55
CA GLU A 230 -22.16 -0.67 12.62
C GLU A 230 -22.29 -1.75 11.53
N THR A 231 -23.40 -2.44 11.57
CA THR A 231 -23.88 -3.36 10.53
C THR A 231 -24.15 -2.58 9.24
N VAL A 232 -23.47 -2.95 8.17
CA VAL A 232 -23.78 -2.43 6.83
C VAL A 232 -25.13 -2.99 6.38
N PRO A 233 -26.12 -2.16 6.03
CA PRO A 233 -27.35 -2.65 5.38
C PRO A 233 -27.00 -3.21 3.99
N GLN A 234 -27.73 -4.26 3.61
CA GLN A 234 -27.59 -5.06 2.38
C GLN A 234 -27.73 -4.27 1.11
#